data_614b7052602f697a55e5bb876d4ed601
#
_entry.id   614b7052602f697a55e5bb876d4ed601
#
_cell.length_a   1.000
_cell.length_b   1.000
_cell.length_c   1.000
_cell.angle_alpha   90.00
_cell.angle_beta   90.00
_cell.angle_gamma   90.00
#
_symmetry.space_group_name_H-M   'P 1'
#
loop_
_entity.id
_entity.type
_entity.pdbx_description
1 polymer ?
#
loop_
_entity_poly.entity_id
_entity_poly.type
_entity_poly.pdbx_seq_one_letter_code
_entity_poly.pdbx_strand_id
1 'polypeptide(L)'
;MNCWRGKVSARTQRYRLDHAGKLFDMVTDPGQHKDISKDQPKVAAQLRGEVEQWKKTVLTELGEDNRPFVIAHPDSEWTQIPARDGTAHGGIKRSNKFPNCSYFYNWTTTDDKITWPAEVGASGRYEVTLHYAVPKGDEGALLELSHNGQRMQY
;
A
#
# COMPACT_ATOMS: atom_id res chain seq x y z
N MET A 1 -0.28 18.80 2.42
CA MET A 1 0.80 18.10 1.69
C MET A 1 0.29 16.76 1.18
N ASN A 2 0.79 16.30 0.02
CA ASN A 2 0.57 14.95 -0.50
C ASN A 2 1.92 14.35 -0.86
N CYS A 3 2.13 13.09 -0.46
CA CYS A 3 3.35 12.36 -0.78
C CYS A 3 3.02 11.01 -1.42
N TRP A 4 3.75 10.67 -2.47
CA TRP A 4 3.69 9.36 -3.09
C TRP A 4 5.06 8.98 -3.66
N ARG A 5 5.66 7.91 -3.18
CA ARG A 5 6.99 7.44 -3.59
C ARG A 5 8.06 8.54 -3.56
N GLY A 6 8.11 9.30 -2.45
CA GLY A 6 9.05 10.40 -2.28
C GLY A 6 8.73 11.69 -3.06
N LYS A 7 7.72 11.67 -3.93
CA LYS A 7 7.25 12.87 -4.63
C LYS A 7 6.28 13.62 -3.74
N VAL A 8 6.66 14.82 -3.32
CA VAL A 8 5.83 15.67 -2.45
C VAL A 8 5.26 16.83 -3.23
N SER A 9 4.00 17.11 -3.03
CA SER A 9 3.31 18.28 -3.55
C SER A 9 2.56 19.02 -2.44
N ALA A 10 2.41 20.33 -2.58
CA ALA A 10 1.64 21.18 -1.68
C ALA A 10 0.37 21.68 -2.37
N ARG A 11 -0.73 21.76 -1.63
CA ARG A 11 -1.97 22.36 -2.10
C ARG A 11 -2.55 23.29 -1.03
N THR A 12 -2.92 24.47 -1.46
CA THR A 12 -3.74 25.42 -0.71
C THR A 12 -5.16 25.44 -1.29
N GLN A 13 -6.01 26.32 -0.83
CA GLN A 13 -7.33 26.54 -1.45
C GLN A 13 -7.22 27.02 -2.91
N ARG A 14 -6.20 27.81 -3.23
CA ARG A 14 -6.03 28.40 -4.56
C ARG A 14 -4.90 27.79 -5.37
N TYR A 15 -3.75 27.54 -4.76
CA TYR A 15 -2.54 27.12 -5.48
C TYR A 15 -2.17 25.67 -5.23
N ARG A 16 -1.57 25.05 -6.23
CA ARG A 16 -0.90 23.76 -6.11
C ARG A 16 0.52 23.85 -6.62
N LEU A 17 1.48 23.49 -5.76
CA LEU A 17 2.86 23.25 -6.17
C LEU A 17 3.03 21.73 -6.38
N ASP A 18 3.43 21.31 -7.58
CA ASP A 18 3.71 19.91 -7.87
C ASP A 18 5.11 19.50 -7.40
N HIS A 19 5.41 18.20 -7.51
CA HIS A 19 6.69 17.64 -7.09
C HIS A 19 7.89 18.11 -7.94
N ALA A 20 7.63 18.65 -9.14
CA ALA A 20 8.64 19.22 -10.03
C ALA A 20 8.86 20.73 -9.77
N GLY A 21 8.12 21.31 -8.82
CA GLY A 21 8.20 22.72 -8.45
C GLY A 21 7.42 23.67 -9.34
N LYS A 22 6.52 23.14 -10.19
CA LYS A 22 5.58 23.94 -10.97
C LYS A 22 4.43 24.39 -10.11
N LEU A 23 4.00 25.64 -10.28
CA LEU A 23 2.87 26.24 -9.56
C LEU A 23 1.66 26.42 -10.49
N PHE A 24 0.50 26.04 -10.00
CA PHE A 24 -0.76 26.15 -10.72
C PHE A 24 -1.81 26.90 -9.90
N ASP A 25 -2.63 27.72 -10.54
CA ASP A 25 -3.79 28.36 -9.93
C ASP A 25 -5.02 27.44 -10.11
N MET A 26 -5.41 26.74 -9.06
CA MET A 26 -6.47 25.75 -9.10
C MET A 26 -7.88 26.34 -9.25
N VAL A 27 -8.03 27.67 -9.14
CA VAL A 27 -9.31 28.36 -9.36
C VAL A 27 -9.50 28.67 -10.85
N THR A 28 -8.46 29.19 -11.50
CA THR A 28 -8.53 29.61 -12.92
C THR A 28 -8.05 28.53 -13.89
N ASP A 29 -7.22 27.59 -13.42
CA ASP A 29 -6.65 26.49 -14.20
C ASP A 29 -6.69 25.17 -13.40
N PRO A 30 -7.88 24.61 -13.14
CA PRO A 30 -8.00 23.33 -12.42
C PRO A 30 -7.36 22.16 -13.19
N GLY A 31 -7.21 22.28 -14.51
CA GLY A 31 -6.53 21.30 -15.37
C GLY A 31 -5.01 21.36 -15.31
N GLN A 32 -4.41 22.37 -14.64
CA GLN A 32 -2.97 22.49 -14.44
C GLN A 32 -2.18 22.55 -15.76
N HIS A 33 -2.69 23.30 -16.73
CA HIS A 33 -2.08 23.45 -18.04
C HIS A 33 -0.95 24.52 -18.05
N LYS A 34 -1.08 25.56 -17.21
CA LYS A 34 -0.16 26.70 -17.17
C LYS A 34 0.64 26.75 -15.89
N ASP A 35 1.95 26.57 -15.99
CA ASP A 35 2.87 26.82 -14.88
C ASP A 35 3.04 28.34 -14.67
N ILE A 36 2.62 28.81 -13.49
CA ILE A 36 2.71 30.23 -13.09
C ILE A 36 3.82 30.47 -12.05
N SER A 37 4.74 29.57 -11.86
CA SER A 37 5.81 29.70 -10.86
C SER A 37 6.68 30.94 -11.07
N LYS A 38 6.88 31.35 -12.31
CA LYS A 38 7.58 32.59 -12.68
C LYS A 38 6.74 33.85 -12.49
N ASP A 39 5.42 33.74 -12.69
CA ASP A 39 4.47 34.84 -12.54
C ASP A 39 4.17 35.12 -11.04
N GLN A 40 4.28 34.09 -10.20
CA GLN A 40 4.02 34.13 -8.77
C GLN A 40 5.21 33.60 -7.95
N PRO A 41 6.41 34.21 -8.06
CA PRO A 41 7.64 33.66 -7.47
C PRO A 41 7.60 33.59 -5.95
N LYS A 42 6.92 34.54 -5.29
CA LYS A 42 6.79 34.55 -3.82
C LYS A 42 5.97 33.37 -3.32
N VAL A 43 4.84 33.09 -3.96
CA VAL A 43 3.98 31.93 -3.62
C VAL A 43 4.73 30.63 -3.89
N ALA A 44 5.40 30.51 -5.01
CA ALA A 44 6.19 29.35 -5.34
C ALA A 44 7.32 29.09 -4.33
N ALA A 45 8.03 30.15 -3.92
CA ALA A 45 9.10 30.04 -2.91
C ALA A 45 8.57 29.64 -1.52
N GLN A 46 7.45 30.24 -1.11
CA GLN A 46 6.80 29.89 0.16
C GLN A 46 6.42 28.39 0.19
N LEU A 47 5.68 27.92 -0.83
CA LEU A 47 5.23 26.53 -0.87
C LEU A 47 6.40 25.53 -0.99
N ARG A 48 7.48 25.89 -1.71
CA ARG A 48 8.72 25.08 -1.70
C ARG A 48 9.33 24.99 -0.31
N GLY A 49 9.41 26.12 0.42
CA GLY A 49 9.90 26.13 1.79
C GLY A 49 9.08 25.23 2.71
N GLU A 50 7.75 25.30 2.61
CA GLU A 50 6.83 24.43 3.36
C GLU A 50 7.01 22.94 3.01
N VAL A 51 7.18 22.60 1.72
CA VAL A 51 7.47 21.24 1.27
C VAL A 51 8.79 20.73 1.84
N GLU A 52 9.86 21.54 1.77
CA GLU A 52 11.15 21.11 2.29
C GLU A 52 11.15 20.97 3.82
N GLN A 53 10.44 21.85 4.52
CA GLN A 53 10.26 21.71 5.96
C GLN A 53 9.49 20.44 6.31
N TRP A 54 8.40 20.15 5.59
CA TRP A 54 7.59 18.96 5.78
C TRP A 54 8.39 17.68 5.51
N LYS A 55 9.22 17.67 4.46
CA LYS A 55 10.13 16.54 4.19
C LYS A 55 11.09 16.28 5.36
N LYS A 56 11.64 17.33 5.95
CA LYS A 56 12.59 17.21 7.06
C LYS A 56 11.96 16.73 8.36
N THR A 57 10.71 17.09 8.61
CA THR A 57 10.04 16.80 9.89
C THR A 57 9.14 15.59 9.84
N VAL A 58 8.46 15.34 8.72
CA VAL A 58 7.45 14.28 8.61
C VAL A 58 7.97 13.08 7.83
N LEU A 59 8.61 13.30 6.66
CA LEU A 59 9.11 12.16 5.87
C LEU A 59 10.23 11.39 6.56
N THR A 60 11.02 12.04 7.40
CA THR A 60 12.07 11.35 8.16
C THR A 60 11.53 10.43 9.24
N GLU A 61 10.29 10.64 9.67
CA GLU A 61 9.59 9.76 10.62
C GLU A 61 8.92 8.57 9.93
N LEU A 62 8.73 8.64 8.61
CA LEU A 62 8.25 7.54 7.80
C LEU A 62 9.43 6.61 7.47
N GLY A 63 9.73 5.67 8.35
CA GLY A 63 10.63 4.56 8.06
C GLY A 63 10.06 3.63 6.97
N GLU A 64 10.72 2.51 6.75
CA GLU A 64 10.14 1.43 5.95
C GLU A 64 8.86 0.94 6.61
N ASP A 65 7.80 0.78 5.82
CA ASP A 65 6.53 0.23 6.31
C ASP A 65 6.64 -1.29 6.42
N ASN A 66 7.26 -1.73 7.50
CA ASN A 66 7.49 -3.13 7.84
C ASN A 66 6.60 -3.60 9.01
N ARG A 67 5.56 -2.86 9.32
CA ARG A 67 4.62 -3.21 10.39
C ARG A 67 3.92 -4.52 10.05
N PRO A 68 3.87 -5.48 10.98
CA PRO A 68 3.12 -6.70 10.80
C PRO A 68 1.61 -6.41 10.75
N PHE A 69 0.86 -7.29 10.12
CA PHE A 69 -0.59 -7.29 10.26
C PHE A 69 -0.96 -7.69 11.67
N VAL A 70 -1.72 -6.88 12.38
CA VAL A 70 -2.27 -7.27 13.67
C VAL A 70 -3.52 -8.11 13.44
N ILE A 71 -3.42 -9.41 13.73
CA ILE A 71 -4.54 -10.35 13.66
C ILE A 71 -5.15 -10.47 15.05
N ALA A 72 -6.47 -10.59 15.11
CA ALA A 72 -7.18 -10.78 16.37
C ALA A 72 -6.94 -9.65 17.39
N HIS A 73 -7.03 -8.41 16.93
CA HIS A 73 -7.04 -7.28 17.84
C HIS A 73 -8.30 -7.33 18.72
N PRO A 74 -8.20 -7.14 20.05
CA PRO A 74 -9.34 -7.26 20.98
C PRO A 74 -10.54 -6.38 20.60
N ASP A 75 -10.28 -5.21 20.03
CA ASP A 75 -11.33 -4.24 19.64
C ASP A 75 -11.75 -4.38 18.17
N SER A 76 -11.32 -5.44 17.46
CA SER A 76 -11.64 -5.67 16.06
C SER A 76 -12.04 -7.12 15.83
N GLU A 77 -13.32 -7.34 15.56
CA GLU A 77 -13.88 -8.67 15.30
C GLU A 77 -13.30 -9.31 14.02
N TRP A 78 -12.91 -8.49 13.05
CA TRP A 78 -12.46 -8.95 11.75
C TRP A 78 -11.09 -8.36 11.40
N THR A 79 -10.21 -9.21 10.88
CA THR A 79 -8.96 -8.77 10.26
C THR A 79 -8.93 -9.26 8.82
N GLN A 80 -8.87 -8.34 7.88
CA GLN A 80 -8.67 -8.67 6.47
C GLN A 80 -7.19 -8.58 6.11
N ILE A 81 -6.65 -9.66 5.55
CA ILE A 81 -5.26 -9.71 5.05
C ILE A 81 -5.31 -9.81 3.53
N PRO A 82 -5.07 -8.72 2.80
CA PRO A 82 -5.13 -8.74 1.34
C PRO A 82 -3.98 -9.55 0.74
N ALA A 83 -4.27 -10.35 -0.28
CA ALA A 83 -3.24 -11.09 -1.03
C ALA A 83 -2.15 -10.17 -1.58
N ARG A 84 -2.54 -8.99 -2.08
CA ARG A 84 -1.61 -8.00 -2.65
C ARG A 84 -0.49 -7.55 -1.72
N ASP A 85 -0.69 -7.64 -0.41
CA ASP A 85 0.28 -7.19 0.60
C ASP A 85 1.16 -8.33 1.13
N GLY A 86 0.94 -9.55 0.61
CA GLY A 86 1.78 -10.70 0.90
C GLY A 86 3.05 -10.77 0.05
N THR A 87 3.96 -11.62 0.48
CA THR A 87 5.17 -11.97 -0.25
C THR A 87 4.98 -13.32 -0.93
N ALA A 88 5.12 -13.35 -2.25
CA ALA A 88 5.07 -14.56 -3.05
C ALA A 88 6.42 -15.29 -3.04
N HIS A 89 6.37 -16.62 -2.96
CA HIS A 89 7.54 -17.50 -3.04
C HIS A 89 7.31 -18.60 -4.07
N GLY A 90 8.39 -19.17 -4.57
CA GLY A 90 8.33 -20.22 -5.60
C GLY A 90 7.96 -19.68 -6.98
N GLY A 91 7.03 -20.36 -7.66
CA GLY A 91 6.55 -20.01 -8.99
C GLY A 91 5.44 -18.98 -9.03
N ILE A 92 4.93 -18.54 -7.88
CA ILE A 92 3.81 -17.61 -7.77
C ILE A 92 4.16 -16.24 -8.38
N LYS A 93 3.25 -15.69 -9.16
CA LYS A 93 3.39 -14.40 -9.83
C LYS A 93 2.32 -13.43 -9.38
N ARG A 94 2.67 -12.16 -9.34
CA ARG A 94 1.73 -11.08 -9.10
C ARG A 94 1.13 -10.60 -10.42
N SER A 95 -0.18 -10.40 -10.47
CA SER A 95 -0.91 -9.98 -11.68
C SER A 95 -0.53 -8.58 -12.16
N ASN A 96 -0.06 -7.70 -11.27
CA ASN A 96 0.34 -6.35 -11.61
C ASN A 96 1.55 -5.90 -10.78
N LYS A 97 2.34 -5.00 -11.33
CA LYS A 97 3.46 -4.34 -10.67
C LYS A 97 3.02 -3.52 -9.43
N PHE A 98 1.82 -2.95 -9.48
CA PHE A 98 1.28 -2.12 -8.41
C PHE A 98 0.34 -2.95 -7.51
N PRO A 99 0.35 -2.74 -6.18
CA PRO A 99 -0.37 -3.59 -5.24
C PRO A 99 -1.90 -3.36 -5.21
N ASN A 100 -2.42 -2.26 -5.76
CA ASN A 100 -3.84 -2.00 -5.80
C ASN A 100 -4.56 -3.01 -6.70
N CYS A 101 -5.63 -3.62 -6.27
CA CYS A 101 -6.42 -4.59 -7.04
C CYS A 101 -5.62 -5.75 -7.65
N SER A 102 -4.37 -5.98 -7.22
CA SER A 102 -3.58 -7.10 -7.70
C SER A 102 -3.91 -8.38 -6.93
N TYR A 103 -3.66 -9.52 -7.57
CA TYR A 103 -3.81 -10.87 -7.02
C TYR A 103 -2.59 -11.70 -7.37
N PHE A 104 -2.46 -12.85 -6.74
CA PHE A 104 -1.45 -13.83 -7.06
C PHE A 104 -2.04 -14.94 -7.94
N TYR A 105 -1.21 -15.49 -8.81
CA TYR A 105 -1.56 -16.60 -9.70
C TYR A 105 -0.34 -17.50 -9.95
N ASN A 106 -0.53 -18.57 -10.71
CA ASN A 106 0.51 -19.56 -11.00
C ASN A 106 0.98 -20.32 -9.75
N TRP A 107 0.04 -20.73 -8.91
CA TRP A 107 0.29 -21.57 -7.76
C TRP A 107 0.19 -23.03 -8.20
N THR A 108 1.33 -23.67 -8.50
CA THR A 108 1.37 -24.95 -9.24
C THR A 108 2.16 -26.05 -8.57
N THR A 109 2.91 -25.74 -7.53
CA THR A 109 3.74 -26.70 -6.81
C THR A 109 3.56 -26.59 -5.29
N THR A 110 3.95 -27.64 -4.57
CA THR A 110 3.90 -27.67 -3.10
C THR A 110 4.92 -26.74 -2.42
N ASP A 111 5.90 -26.24 -3.16
CA ASP A 111 6.87 -25.27 -2.66
C ASP A 111 6.37 -23.81 -2.78
N ASP A 112 5.29 -23.63 -3.54
CA ASP A 112 4.67 -22.32 -3.73
C ASP A 112 3.95 -21.89 -2.45
N LYS A 113 4.22 -20.68 -1.99
CA LYS A 113 3.57 -20.13 -0.79
C LYS A 113 3.47 -18.61 -0.85
N ILE A 114 2.52 -18.08 -0.09
CA ILE A 114 2.37 -16.64 0.16
C ILE A 114 2.51 -16.43 1.67
N THR A 115 3.30 -15.45 2.07
CA THR A 115 3.52 -15.12 3.47
C THR A 115 3.18 -13.67 3.77
N TRP A 116 2.75 -13.44 5.00
CA TRP A 116 2.50 -12.11 5.56
C TRP A 116 3.19 -12.02 6.91
N PRO A 117 3.90 -10.93 7.21
CA PRO A 117 4.32 -10.64 8.58
C PRO A 117 3.06 -10.37 9.40
N ALA A 118 2.85 -11.13 10.46
CA ALA A 118 1.65 -11.02 11.29
C ALA A 118 1.99 -11.11 12.78
N GLU A 119 1.27 -10.32 13.58
CA GLU A 119 1.28 -10.34 15.02
C GLU A 119 -0.11 -10.71 15.53
N VAL A 120 -0.21 -11.64 16.46
CA VAL A 120 -1.48 -12.06 17.05
C VAL A 120 -1.75 -11.27 18.32
N GLY A 121 -2.75 -10.39 18.31
CA GLY A 121 -3.10 -9.50 19.42
C GLY A 121 -3.77 -10.19 20.61
N ALA A 122 -4.44 -11.30 20.39
CA ALA A 122 -5.05 -12.10 21.46
C ALA A 122 -4.96 -13.61 21.18
N SER A 123 -4.83 -14.40 22.22
CA SER A 123 -4.88 -15.87 22.11
C SER A 123 -6.35 -16.34 22.03
N GLY A 124 -6.64 -17.30 21.15
CA GLY A 124 -7.99 -17.81 21.01
C GLY A 124 -8.13 -18.80 19.85
N ARG A 125 -9.39 -19.13 19.56
CA ARG A 125 -9.77 -19.89 18.37
C ARG A 125 -10.32 -18.91 17.35
N TYR A 126 -9.85 -19.01 16.12
CA TYR A 126 -10.22 -18.11 15.03
C TYR A 126 -10.80 -18.90 13.88
N GLU A 127 -11.81 -18.34 13.25
CA GLU A 127 -12.27 -18.78 11.95
C GLU A 127 -11.44 -18.08 10.87
N VAL A 128 -10.93 -18.83 9.92
CA VAL A 128 -10.17 -18.29 8.79
C VAL A 128 -10.94 -18.56 7.51
N THR A 129 -11.29 -17.50 6.82
CA THR A 129 -11.95 -17.56 5.52
C THR A 129 -10.96 -17.19 4.42
N LEU A 130 -10.73 -18.10 3.47
CA LEU A 130 -9.88 -17.88 2.32
C LEU A 130 -10.74 -17.59 1.09
N HIS A 131 -10.51 -16.44 0.44
CA HIS A 131 -11.15 -16.08 -0.82
C HIS A 131 -10.20 -16.33 -1.99
N TYR A 132 -10.56 -17.27 -2.86
CA TYR A 132 -9.76 -17.65 -4.02
C TYR A 132 -10.65 -18.04 -5.21
N ALA A 133 -10.04 -18.11 -6.38
CA ALA A 133 -10.67 -18.66 -7.57
C ALA A 133 -9.81 -19.78 -8.14
N VAL A 134 -10.45 -20.84 -8.61
CA VAL A 134 -9.82 -22.00 -9.22
C VAL A 134 -10.42 -22.21 -10.62
N PRO A 135 -9.60 -22.37 -11.66
CA PRO A 135 -10.09 -22.76 -12.97
C PRO A 135 -10.79 -24.12 -12.93
N LYS A 136 -11.77 -24.32 -13.80
CA LYS A 136 -12.45 -25.60 -13.94
C LYS A 136 -11.45 -26.70 -14.31
N GLY A 137 -11.41 -27.76 -13.51
CA GLY A 137 -10.50 -28.89 -13.69
C GLY A 137 -9.26 -28.86 -12.81
N ASP A 138 -9.04 -27.77 -12.07
CA ASP A 138 -7.94 -27.63 -11.09
C ASP A 138 -8.46 -27.69 -9.65
N GLU A 139 -9.74 -28.06 -9.46
CA GLU A 139 -10.35 -28.20 -8.14
C GLU A 139 -9.77 -29.38 -7.35
N GLY A 140 -9.79 -29.29 -6.02
CA GLY A 140 -9.35 -30.36 -5.12
C GLY A 140 -7.89 -30.24 -4.66
N ALA A 141 -7.25 -29.11 -4.93
CA ALA A 141 -5.93 -28.84 -4.35
C ALA A 141 -6.02 -28.68 -2.84
N LEU A 142 -5.07 -29.31 -2.12
CA LEU A 142 -4.94 -29.16 -0.69
C LEU A 142 -4.15 -27.88 -0.37
N LEU A 143 -4.74 -27.01 0.43
CA LEU A 143 -4.07 -25.79 0.93
C LEU A 143 -3.65 -25.98 2.39
N GLU A 144 -2.46 -25.53 2.72
CA GLU A 144 -1.97 -25.50 4.11
C GLU A 144 -1.84 -24.05 4.58
N LEU A 145 -2.48 -23.77 5.71
CA LEU A 145 -2.25 -22.56 6.48
C LEU A 145 -1.33 -22.89 7.66
N SER A 146 -0.26 -22.11 7.81
CA SER A 146 0.67 -22.30 8.94
C SER A 146 0.96 -20.98 9.66
N HIS A 147 1.05 -21.05 10.99
CA HIS A 147 1.44 -19.94 11.84
C HIS A 147 2.14 -20.48 13.10
N ASN A 148 3.35 -19.98 13.41
CA ASN A 148 4.13 -20.36 14.60
C ASN A 148 4.21 -21.89 14.83
N GLY A 149 4.43 -22.66 13.77
CA GLY A 149 4.54 -24.11 13.82
C GLY A 149 3.21 -24.87 13.89
N GLN A 150 2.09 -24.19 14.06
CA GLN A 150 0.77 -24.77 13.90
C GLN A 150 0.41 -24.84 12.41
N ARG A 151 -0.24 -25.93 12.01
CA ARG A 151 -0.64 -26.17 10.63
C ARG A 151 -2.08 -26.62 10.56
N MET A 152 -2.79 -26.13 9.57
CA MET A 152 -4.14 -26.53 9.24
C MET A 152 -4.23 -26.76 7.74
N GLN A 153 -4.86 -27.85 7.33
CA GLN A 153 -5.05 -28.20 5.92
C GLN A 153 -6.52 -28.15 5.56
N TYR A 154 -6.78 -27.69 4.38
CA TYR A 154 -8.09 -27.54 3.79
C TYR A 154 -8.14 -28.17 2.42
#